data_a7a037db2efce4dfe9a0aaffe9bf29f0
#
_entry.id   a7a037db2efce4dfe9a0aaffe9bf29f0
#
_cell.length_a   1.000
_cell.length_b   1.000
_cell.length_c   1.000
_cell.angle_alpha   90.00
_cell.angle_beta   90.00
_cell.angle_gamma   90.00
#
_symmetry.space_group_name_H-M   'P 1'
#
loop_
_entity.id
_entity.type
_entity.pdbx_description
1 polymer ?
#
loop_
_entity_poly.entity_id
_entity_poly.type
_entity_poly.pdbx_seq_one_letter_code
_entity_poly.pdbx_strand_id
1 'polypeptide(L)'
;MNQISRCSWPGEDPLYQAYHDAEWGVPVYDDRALFEKLILDGFQAGLSWITILRKRDHFLEAFDGFDPFKMIAYGPEKIESLMQDSGIIRNRLKIESSVTNAQTWLKIQETEGPFSEFIWKFVGGSPIQNSWNSDKQVPAETEESRMMSKALKERGFRFCGPTITYAFMQAVGMVNDHTTICFRHSELKK
;
A
#
# COMPACT_ATOMS: atom_id res chain seq x y z
N MET A 1 28.85 -8.02 -18.07
CA MET A 1 28.02 -7.37 -17.04
C MET A 1 26.96 -8.37 -16.64
N ASN A 2 26.92 -8.79 -15.38
CA ASN A 2 25.86 -9.70 -14.92
C ASN A 2 24.51 -8.97 -15.04
N GLN A 3 23.64 -9.47 -15.87
CA GLN A 3 22.30 -8.93 -16.03
C GLN A 3 21.53 -9.19 -14.72
N ILE A 4 21.09 -8.12 -14.05
CA ILE A 4 20.29 -8.22 -12.80
C ILE A 4 18.95 -8.85 -13.17
N SER A 5 18.63 -10.00 -12.56
CA SER A 5 17.34 -10.66 -12.74
C SER A 5 16.30 -10.04 -11.82
N ARG A 6 15.16 -9.60 -12.37
CA ARG A 6 14.01 -9.00 -11.65
C ARG A 6 12.76 -9.84 -11.87
N CYS A 7 11.74 -9.60 -11.05
CA CYS A 7 10.36 -9.99 -11.40
C CYS A 7 9.97 -9.39 -12.76
N SER A 8 9.00 -9.95 -13.46
CA SER A 8 8.68 -9.49 -14.82
C SER A 8 7.73 -8.28 -14.84
N TRP A 9 6.99 -8.03 -13.76
CA TRP A 9 5.96 -7.00 -13.71
C TRP A 9 6.46 -5.54 -13.84
N PRO A 10 7.70 -5.15 -13.42
CA PRO A 10 8.16 -3.77 -13.62
C PRO A 10 8.46 -3.45 -15.10
N GLY A 11 8.63 -4.46 -15.95
CA GLY A 11 9.00 -4.29 -17.34
C GLY A 11 10.29 -3.51 -17.51
N GLU A 12 10.29 -2.58 -18.49
CA GLU A 12 11.46 -1.73 -18.82
C GLU A 12 11.32 -0.28 -18.30
N ASP A 13 10.25 0.06 -17.59
CA ASP A 13 10.03 1.40 -17.05
C ASP A 13 11.02 1.68 -15.90
N PRO A 14 11.91 2.69 -16.02
CA PRO A 14 12.95 2.94 -15.02
C PRO A 14 12.39 3.29 -13.63
N LEU A 15 11.29 4.03 -13.58
CA LEU A 15 10.63 4.39 -12.32
C LEU A 15 10.06 3.14 -11.64
N TYR A 16 9.46 2.25 -12.43
CA TYR A 16 8.88 1.03 -11.90
C TYR A 16 9.94 0.05 -11.45
N GLN A 17 11.07 -0.04 -12.18
CA GLN A 17 12.23 -0.83 -11.76
C GLN A 17 12.87 -0.29 -10.48
N ALA A 18 13.01 1.03 -10.35
CA ALA A 18 13.54 1.66 -9.14
C ALA A 18 12.64 1.35 -7.91
N TYR A 19 11.32 1.43 -8.06
CA TYR A 19 10.37 1.05 -7.02
C TYR A 19 10.49 -0.43 -6.64
N HIS A 20 10.57 -1.33 -7.63
CA HIS A 20 10.78 -2.77 -7.40
C HIS A 20 12.09 -3.04 -6.66
N ASP A 21 13.17 -2.39 -7.06
CA ASP A 21 14.50 -2.66 -6.55
C ASP A 21 14.74 -2.08 -5.14
N ALA A 22 14.07 -1.00 -4.78
CA ALA A 22 14.36 -0.28 -3.55
C ALA A 22 13.25 -0.31 -2.49
N GLU A 23 11.99 -0.43 -2.90
CA GLU A 23 10.85 -0.24 -2.01
C GLU A 23 9.98 -1.50 -1.86
N TRP A 24 9.55 -2.10 -2.97
CA TRP A 24 8.59 -3.20 -2.95
C TRP A 24 9.15 -4.43 -2.24
N GLY A 25 8.40 -4.96 -1.28
CA GLY A 25 8.79 -6.12 -0.48
C GLY A 25 9.72 -5.81 0.71
N VAL A 26 10.14 -4.56 0.87
CA VAL A 26 10.93 -4.14 2.05
C VAL A 26 10.01 -3.98 3.26
N PRO A 27 10.30 -4.63 4.40
CA PRO A 27 9.47 -4.52 5.60
C PRO A 27 9.39 -3.09 6.13
N VAL A 28 8.16 -2.58 6.27
CA VAL A 28 7.84 -1.25 6.80
C VAL A 28 7.11 -1.39 8.11
N TYR A 29 7.60 -0.72 9.17
CA TYR A 29 7.01 -0.71 10.50
C TYR A 29 6.63 0.69 10.98
N ASP A 30 6.89 1.71 10.19
CA ASP A 30 6.47 3.08 10.50
C ASP A 30 4.97 3.25 10.25
N ASP A 31 4.25 3.65 11.27
CA ASP A 31 2.78 3.76 11.26
C ASP A 31 2.27 4.72 10.19
N ARG A 32 3.00 5.82 9.93
CA ARG A 32 2.62 6.83 8.94
C ARG A 32 2.88 6.33 7.52
N ALA A 33 4.01 5.70 7.28
CA ALA A 33 4.33 5.09 6.00
C ALA A 33 3.35 3.96 5.65
N LEU A 34 2.95 3.15 6.62
CA LEU A 34 1.91 2.13 6.46
C LEU A 34 0.55 2.75 6.10
N PHE A 35 0.17 3.84 6.77
CA PHE A 35 -1.07 4.54 6.47
C PHE A 35 -1.06 5.16 5.06
N GLU A 36 0.01 5.91 4.72
CA GLU A 36 0.21 6.47 3.38
C GLU A 36 0.06 5.41 2.30
N LYS A 37 0.79 4.29 2.46
CA LYS A 37 0.75 3.21 1.46
C LYS A 37 -0.64 2.60 1.32
N LEU A 38 -1.35 2.37 2.43
CA LEU A 38 -2.72 1.84 2.41
C LEU A 38 -3.69 2.76 1.68
N ILE A 39 -3.56 4.09 1.86
CA ILE A 39 -4.38 5.06 1.14
C ILE A 39 -4.06 5.04 -0.36
N LEU A 40 -2.77 5.03 -0.72
CA LEU A 40 -2.34 4.99 -2.14
C LEU A 40 -2.81 3.70 -2.84
N ASP A 41 -2.75 2.54 -2.16
CA ASP A 41 -3.29 1.28 -2.68
C ASP A 41 -4.82 1.35 -2.84
N GLY A 42 -5.52 2.03 -1.95
CA GLY A 42 -6.94 2.32 -2.12
C GLY A 42 -7.22 3.16 -3.38
N PHE A 43 -6.37 4.15 -3.68
CA PHE A 43 -6.46 4.90 -4.93
C PHE A 43 -6.12 4.07 -6.16
N GLN A 44 -5.27 3.04 -6.02
CA GLN A 44 -4.96 2.11 -7.10
C GLN A 44 -6.16 1.27 -7.54
N ALA A 45 -7.15 1.02 -6.68
CA ALA A 45 -8.27 0.14 -7.00
C ALA A 45 -8.87 0.45 -8.38
N GLY A 46 -8.82 -0.53 -9.30
CA GLY A 46 -9.24 -0.40 -10.70
C GLY A 46 -8.20 0.24 -11.64
N LEU A 47 -6.98 0.51 -11.17
CA LEU A 47 -5.88 1.12 -11.93
C LEU A 47 -4.60 0.27 -11.78
N SER A 48 -3.57 0.59 -12.56
CA SER A 48 -2.23 0.02 -12.38
C SER A 48 -1.43 0.81 -11.33
N TRP A 49 -0.54 0.11 -10.59
CA TRP A 49 0.31 0.77 -9.60
C TRP A 49 1.21 1.85 -10.21
N ILE A 50 1.75 1.63 -11.41
CA ILE A 50 2.59 2.64 -12.09
C ILE A 50 1.84 3.96 -12.31
N THR A 51 0.51 3.93 -12.46
CA THR A 51 -0.31 5.15 -12.57
C THR A 51 -0.29 5.95 -11.27
N ILE A 52 -0.36 5.28 -10.13
CA ILE A 52 -0.28 5.90 -8.80
C ILE A 52 1.16 6.35 -8.53
N LEU A 53 2.14 5.50 -8.81
CA LEU A 53 3.55 5.77 -8.57
C LEU A 53 4.02 7.07 -9.26
N ARG A 54 3.61 7.28 -10.52
CA ARG A 54 3.91 8.52 -11.27
C ARG A 54 3.28 9.78 -10.69
N LYS A 55 2.26 9.63 -9.86
CA LYS A 55 1.53 10.72 -9.22
C LYS A 55 1.84 10.83 -7.72
N ARG A 56 2.70 9.97 -7.17
CA ARG A 56 2.92 9.83 -5.72
C ARG A 56 3.31 11.15 -5.05
N ASP A 57 4.29 11.86 -5.62
CA ASP A 57 4.76 13.13 -5.05
C ASP A 57 3.64 14.17 -5.02
N HIS A 58 2.82 14.22 -6.08
CA HIS A 58 1.67 15.10 -6.14
C HIS A 58 0.56 14.71 -5.15
N PHE A 59 0.36 13.40 -4.95
CA PHE A 59 -0.52 12.92 -3.89
C PHE A 59 -0.04 13.37 -2.51
N LEU A 60 1.28 13.28 -2.24
CA LEU A 60 1.87 13.75 -0.98
C LEU A 60 1.60 15.24 -0.74
N GLU A 61 1.78 16.08 -1.75
CA GLU A 61 1.47 17.51 -1.67
C GLU A 61 -0.02 17.75 -1.45
N ALA A 62 -0.87 17.14 -2.26
CA ALA A 62 -2.32 17.35 -2.26
C ALA A 62 -2.98 16.91 -0.94
N PHE A 63 -2.48 15.83 -0.32
CA PHE A 63 -2.99 15.26 0.92
C PHE A 63 -2.15 15.61 2.16
N ASP A 64 -1.40 16.73 2.13
CA ASP A 64 -0.62 17.25 3.26
C ASP A 64 0.33 16.20 3.87
N GLY A 65 1.02 15.41 3.02
CA GLY A 65 1.91 14.33 3.41
C GLY A 65 1.19 13.14 4.04
N PHE A 66 -0.07 12.92 3.69
CA PHE A 66 -0.96 11.93 4.31
C PHE A 66 -0.96 12.01 5.84
N ASP A 67 -0.93 13.24 6.37
CA ASP A 67 -1.03 13.47 7.80
C ASP A 67 -2.46 13.22 8.30
N PRO A 68 -2.72 12.13 9.07
CA PRO A 68 -4.07 11.82 9.51
C PRO A 68 -4.69 12.96 10.33
N PHE A 69 -3.88 13.67 11.13
CA PHE A 69 -4.37 14.80 11.93
C PHE A 69 -4.83 15.99 11.08
N LYS A 70 -4.20 16.20 9.92
CA LYS A 70 -4.63 17.22 8.97
C LYS A 70 -5.81 16.72 8.14
N MET A 71 -5.77 15.46 7.69
CA MET A 71 -6.78 14.87 6.82
C MET A 71 -8.16 14.83 7.47
N ILE A 72 -8.28 14.60 8.78
CA ILE A 72 -9.58 14.61 9.48
C ILE A 72 -10.26 16.00 9.48
N ALA A 73 -9.51 17.06 9.23
CA ALA A 73 -10.02 18.41 9.14
C ALA A 73 -10.48 18.81 7.72
N TYR A 74 -10.38 17.92 6.73
CA TYR A 74 -10.81 18.21 5.36
C TYR A 74 -12.32 18.41 5.27
N GLY A 75 -12.72 19.65 5.08
CA GLY A 75 -14.09 20.03 4.81
C GLY A 75 -14.46 19.96 3.32
N PRO A 76 -15.71 20.34 2.98
CA PRO A 76 -16.20 20.31 1.59
C PRO A 76 -15.31 21.07 0.61
N GLU A 77 -14.76 22.22 1.01
CA GLU A 77 -13.88 23.05 0.16
C GLU A 77 -12.59 22.32 -0.21
N LYS A 78 -11.94 21.64 0.74
CA LYS A 78 -10.72 20.85 0.45
C LYS A 78 -11.05 19.66 -0.44
N ILE A 79 -12.16 18.95 -0.19
CA ILE A 79 -12.62 17.84 -1.04
C ILE A 79 -12.84 18.32 -2.48
N GLU A 80 -13.50 19.47 -2.66
CA GLU A 80 -13.74 20.03 -3.97
C GLU A 80 -12.45 20.46 -4.67
N SER A 81 -11.52 21.06 -3.94
CA SER A 81 -10.17 21.39 -4.45
C SER A 81 -9.44 20.13 -4.95
N LEU A 82 -9.46 19.04 -4.18
CA LEU A 82 -8.89 17.76 -4.58
C LEU A 82 -9.56 17.17 -5.83
N MET A 83 -10.88 17.37 -6.00
CA MET A 83 -11.62 16.95 -7.19
C MET A 83 -11.22 17.73 -8.45
N GLN A 84 -10.68 18.94 -8.32
CA GLN A 84 -10.17 19.74 -9.44
C GLN A 84 -8.68 19.47 -9.74
N ASP A 85 -7.97 18.79 -8.85
CA ASP A 85 -6.55 18.54 -8.98
C ASP A 85 -6.26 17.41 -9.98
N SER A 86 -5.70 17.75 -11.14
CA SER A 86 -5.32 16.77 -12.17
C SER A 86 -4.08 15.93 -11.83
N GLY A 87 -3.33 16.33 -10.81
CA GLY A 87 -2.15 15.61 -10.32
C GLY A 87 -2.50 14.31 -9.58
N ILE A 88 -3.74 14.18 -9.08
CA ILE A 88 -4.21 12.99 -8.38
C ILE A 88 -5.28 12.22 -9.18
N ILE A 89 -5.75 11.11 -8.63
CA ILE A 89 -6.91 10.37 -9.16
C ILE A 89 -8.18 11.05 -8.63
N ARG A 90 -8.87 11.77 -9.50
CA ARG A 90 -10.09 12.53 -9.18
C ARG A 90 -11.31 11.61 -9.06
N ASN A 91 -11.43 10.96 -7.93
CA ASN A 91 -12.56 10.11 -7.57
C ASN A 91 -13.08 10.54 -6.20
N ARG A 92 -14.24 11.18 -6.16
CA ARG A 92 -14.84 11.75 -4.93
C ARG A 92 -14.93 10.71 -3.82
N LEU A 93 -15.41 9.51 -4.15
CA LEU A 93 -15.59 8.46 -3.15
C LEU A 93 -14.26 8.02 -2.53
N LYS A 94 -13.17 7.94 -3.31
CA LYS A 94 -11.83 7.62 -2.79
C LYS A 94 -11.28 8.76 -1.94
N ILE A 95 -11.48 10.02 -2.36
CA ILE A 95 -11.03 11.19 -1.62
C ILE A 95 -11.77 11.28 -0.26
N GLU A 96 -13.09 11.19 -0.24
CA GLU A 96 -13.86 11.19 1.01
C GLU A 96 -13.52 10.01 1.91
N SER A 97 -13.27 8.83 1.30
CA SER A 97 -12.86 7.66 2.05
C SER A 97 -11.47 7.80 2.68
N SER A 98 -10.56 8.58 2.10
CA SER A 98 -9.25 8.84 2.72
C SER A 98 -9.38 9.60 4.05
N VAL A 99 -10.35 10.51 4.15
CA VAL A 99 -10.69 11.21 5.41
C VAL A 99 -11.25 10.22 6.44
N THR A 100 -12.20 9.37 6.03
CA THR A 100 -12.76 8.34 6.90
C THR A 100 -11.66 7.37 7.37
N ASN A 101 -10.75 7.00 6.49
CA ASN A 101 -9.62 6.14 6.82
C ASN A 101 -8.67 6.80 7.82
N ALA A 102 -8.44 8.11 7.72
CA ALA A 102 -7.64 8.86 8.69
C ALA A 102 -8.28 8.87 10.08
N GLN A 103 -9.60 9.10 10.16
CA GLN A 103 -10.35 9.01 11.42
C GLN A 103 -10.25 7.61 12.03
N THR A 104 -10.38 6.58 11.21
CA THR A 104 -10.29 5.18 11.64
C THR A 104 -8.88 4.84 12.13
N TRP A 105 -7.85 5.30 11.43
CA TRP A 105 -6.46 5.10 11.82
C TRP A 105 -6.16 5.72 13.20
N LEU A 106 -6.59 6.97 13.43
CA LEU A 106 -6.44 7.64 14.73
C LEU A 106 -7.17 6.88 15.84
N LYS A 107 -8.36 6.37 15.56
CA LYS A 107 -9.11 5.56 16.52
C LYS A 107 -8.38 4.27 16.89
N ILE A 108 -7.77 3.57 15.92
CA ILE A 108 -6.97 2.38 16.20
C ILE A 108 -5.77 2.74 17.10
N GLN A 109 -5.06 3.81 16.79
CA GLN A 109 -3.94 4.29 17.59
C GLN A 109 -4.34 4.56 19.05
N GLU A 110 -5.52 5.13 19.26
CA GLU A 110 -6.03 5.45 20.59
C GLU A 110 -6.49 4.20 21.36
N THR A 111 -7.13 3.25 20.69
CA THR A 111 -7.86 2.14 21.35
C THR A 111 -7.16 0.79 21.29
N GLU A 112 -6.27 0.57 20.32
CA GLU A 112 -5.66 -0.74 20.06
C GLU A 112 -4.12 -0.69 20.06
N GLY A 113 -3.52 0.51 20.09
CA GLY A 113 -2.09 0.73 20.04
C GLY A 113 -1.55 1.02 18.62
N PRO A 114 -0.24 0.88 18.40
CA PRO A 114 0.40 1.24 17.15
C PRO A 114 -0.24 0.56 15.93
N PHE A 115 -0.43 1.31 14.85
CA PHE A 115 -1.03 0.77 13.63
C PHE A 115 -0.17 -0.35 13.01
N SER A 116 1.14 -0.24 13.14
CA SER A 116 2.08 -1.29 12.74
C SER A 116 1.82 -2.60 13.48
N GLU A 117 1.63 -2.58 14.78
CA GLU A 117 1.30 -3.79 15.55
C GLU A 117 -0.04 -4.39 15.12
N PHE A 118 -1.04 -3.52 14.90
CA PHE A 118 -2.34 -3.96 14.39
C PHE A 118 -2.24 -4.65 13.02
N ILE A 119 -1.42 -4.13 12.11
CA ILE A 119 -1.25 -4.68 10.75
C ILE A 119 -0.40 -5.95 10.76
N TRP A 120 0.77 -5.91 11.41
CA TRP A 120 1.74 -6.99 11.36
C TRP A 120 1.29 -8.28 12.07
N LYS A 121 0.33 -8.21 12.98
CA LYS A 121 -0.23 -9.42 13.64
C LYS A 121 -0.83 -10.44 12.66
N PHE A 122 -1.31 -10.00 11.48
CA PHE A 122 -1.91 -10.89 10.48
C PHE A 122 -0.90 -11.81 9.79
N VAL A 123 0.39 -11.51 9.93
CA VAL A 123 1.50 -12.36 9.46
C VAL A 123 2.42 -12.82 10.59
N GLY A 124 1.92 -12.79 11.85
CA GLY A 124 2.69 -13.21 13.02
C GLY A 124 3.87 -12.31 13.36
N GLY A 125 3.85 -11.03 12.94
CA GLY A 125 4.88 -10.02 13.23
C GLY A 125 6.13 -10.08 12.35
N SER A 126 6.20 -11.02 11.40
CA SER A 126 7.38 -11.22 10.52
C SER A 126 6.95 -11.49 9.08
N PRO A 127 7.79 -11.14 8.07
CA PRO A 127 7.48 -11.41 6.68
C PRO A 127 7.26 -12.89 6.37
N ILE A 128 6.19 -13.21 5.68
CA ILE A 128 5.98 -14.53 5.09
C ILE A 128 6.92 -14.67 3.87
N GLN A 129 7.73 -15.73 3.86
CA GLN A 129 8.66 -16.01 2.77
C GLN A 129 8.04 -16.97 1.77
N ASN A 130 7.60 -16.44 0.63
CA ASN A 130 7.08 -17.23 -0.48
C ASN A 130 8.18 -17.65 -1.45
N SER A 131 7.90 -18.63 -2.33
CA SER A 131 8.88 -19.17 -3.29
C SER A 131 8.22 -19.38 -4.66
N TRP A 132 7.89 -18.27 -5.31
CA TRP A 132 7.25 -18.27 -6.63
C TRP A 132 8.30 -18.40 -7.75
N ASN A 133 8.07 -19.30 -8.70
CA ASN A 133 8.94 -19.44 -9.88
C ASN A 133 8.57 -18.45 -11.01
N SER A 134 7.38 -17.86 -10.94
CA SER A 134 6.92 -16.83 -11.88
C SER A 134 5.85 -15.95 -11.26
N ASP A 135 5.70 -14.73 -11.75
CA ASP A 135 4.68 -13.77 -11.30
C ASP A 135 3.24 -14.30 -11.48
N LYS A 136 3.03 -15.24 -12.42
CA LYS A 136 1.73 -15.88 -12.65
C LYS A 136 1.28 -16.80 -11.51
N GLN A 137 2.19 -17.24 -10.65
CA GLN A 137 1.89 -18.08 -9.51
C GLN A 137 1.46 -17.28 -8.28
N VAL A 138 1.80 -15.99 -8.25
CA VAL A 138 1.42 -15.08 -7.17
C VAL A 138 -0.10 -14.95 -7.13
N PRO A 139 -0.76 -15.26 -6.00
CA PRO A 139 -2.21 -15.17 -5.91
C PRO A 139 -2.67 -13.70 -5.88
N ALA A 140 -3.91 -13.45 -6.27
CA ALA A 140 -4.51 -12.13 -6.17
C ALA A 140 -4.88 -11.75 -4.72
N GLU A 141 -5.06 -12.73 -3.84
CA GLU A 141 -5.37 -12.59 -2.42
C GLU A 141 -5.02 -13.87 -1.66
N THR A 142 -4.80 -13.78 -0.35
CA THR A 142 -4.54 -14.90 0.55
C THR A 142 -5.52 -14.90 1.72
N GLU A 143 -5.43 -15.89 2.60
CA GLU A 143 -6.25 -15.93 3.81
C GLU A 143 -5.90 -14.76 4.74
N GLU A 144 -4.62 -14.46 4.91
CA GLU A 144 -4.13 -13.32 5.71
C GLU A 144 -4.67 -11.99 5.17
N SER A 145 -4.64 -11.78 3.84
CA SER A 145 -5.19 -10.56 3.23
C SER A 145 -6.70 -10.46 3.39
N ARG A 146 -7.43 -11.57 3.33
CA ARG A 146 -8.87 -11.60 3.61
C ARG A 146 -9.18 -11.27 5.07
N MET A 147 -8.44 -11.86 6.01
CA MET A 147 -8.59 -11.57 7.44
C MET A 147 -8.28 -10.10 7.75
N MET A 148 -7.17 -9.57 7.23
CA MET A 148 -6.79 -8.16 7.40
C MET A 148 -7.83 -7.22 6.78
N SER A 149 -8.26 -7.49 5.55
CA SER A 149 -9.30 -6.73 4.86
C SER A 149 -10.60 -6.67 5.68
N LYS A 150 -11.03 -7.80 6.21
CA LYS A 150 -12.22 -7.89 7.09
C LYS A 150 -12.04 -7.03 8.33
N ALA A 151 -10.92 -7.18 9.03
CA ALA A 151 -10.63 -6.44 10.26
C ALA A 151 -10.53 -4.92 10.04
N LEU A 152 -9.94 -4.49 8.91
CA LEU A 152 -9.90 -3.08 8.51
C LEU A 152 -11.30 -2.53 8.24
N LYS A 153 -12.12 -3.26 7.48
CA LYS A 153 -13.50 -2.85 7.15
C LYS A 153 -14.41 -2.77 8.38
N GLU A 154 -14.29 -3.71 9.30
CA GLU A 154 -15.05 -3.72 10.55
C GLU A 154 -14.76 -2.48 11.42
N ARG A 155 -13.58 -1.91 11.30
CA ARG A 155 -13.20 -0.66 11.98
C ARG A 155 -13.61 0.60 11.22
N GLY A 156 -14.00 0.47 9.95
CA GLY A 156 -14.47 1.58 9.13
C GLY A 156 -13.54 1.96 7.96
N PHE A 157 -12.42 1.26 7.76
CA PHE A 157 -11.59 1.49 6.57
C PHE A 157 -12.35 1.17 5.28
N ARG A 158 -12.08 1.95 4.26
CA ARG A 158 -12.66 1.82 2.92
C ARG A 158 -11.57 1.60 1.88
N PHE A 159 -11.93 1.05 0.73
CA PHE A 159 -11.02 0.70 -0.36
C PHE A 159 -9.87 -0.24 0.05
N CYS A 160 -10.13 -1.11 1.00
CA CYS A 160 -9.21 -2.15 1.49
C CYS A 160 -9.80 -3.56 1.28
N GLY A 161 -10.27 -3.85 0.06
CA GLY A 161 -10.71 -5.21 -0.33
C GLY A 161 -9.53 -6.20 -0.29
N PRO A 162 -9.77 -7.53 -0.25
CA PRO A 162 -8.71 -8.53 -0.06
C PRO A 162 -7.57 -8.41 -1.06
N THR A 163 -7.87 -8.16 -2.33
CA THR A 163 -6.87 -7.98 -3.39
C THR A 163 -6.02 -6.72 -3.17
N ILE A 164 -6.65 -5.60 -2.77
CA ILE A 164 -5.94 -4.35 -2.46
C ILE A 164 -5.09 -4.54 -1.19
N THR A 165 -5.65 -5.21 -0.19
CA THR A 165 -4.93 -5.53 1.04
C THR A 165 -3.73 -6.43 0.76
N TYR A 166 -3.85 -7.40 -0.17
CA TYR A 166 -2.71 -8.23 -0.55
C TYR A 166 -1.62 -7.42 -1.29
N ALA A 167 -2.00 -6.55 -2.22
CA ALA A 167 -1.07 -5.63 -2.87
C ALA A 167 -0.34 -4.72 -1.84
N PHE A 168 -1.06 -4.25 -0.83
CA PHE A 168 -0.47 -3.54 0.30
C PHE A 168 0.53 -4.42 1.06
N MET A 169 0.16 -5.66 1.42
CA MET A 169 1.06 -6.60 2.13
C MET A 169 2.35 -6.87 1.35
N GLN A 170 2.24 -7.04 0.03
CA GLN A 170 3.40 -7.17 -0.85
C GLN A 170 4.28 -5.93 -0.82
N ALA A 171 3.68 -4.75 -0.97
CA ALA A 171 4.41 -3.49 -1.07
C ALA A 171 5.16 -3.13 0.22
N VAL A 172 4.56 -3.39 1.39
CA VAL A 172 5.17 -3.08 2.70
C VAL A 172 5.96 -4.25 3.30
N GLY A 173 6.25 -5.28 2.50
CA GLY A 173 7.12 -6.38 2.88
C GLY A 173 6.56 -7.35 3.91
N MET A 174 5.24 -7.39 4.11
CA MET A 174 4.60 -8.41 4.95
C MET A 174 4.67 -9.80 4.32
N VAL A 175 4.82 -9.85 3.01
CA VAL A 175 5.11 -11.05 2.24
C VAL A 175 6.28 -10.77 1.29
N ASN A 176 7.21 -11.71 1.15
CA ASN A 176 8.24 -11.65 0.13
C ASN A 176 7.74 -12.41 -1.09
N ASP A 177 7.18 -11.68 -2.04
CA ASP A 177 6.61 -12.22 -3.29
C ASP A 177 7.51 -11.98 -4.51
N HIS A 178 8.76 -11.57 -4.29
CA HIS A 178 9.74 -11.64 -5.37
C HIS A 178 9.88 -13.07 -5.88
N THR A 179 9.97 -13.25 -7.20
CA THR A 179 10.22 -14.58 -7.77
C THR A 179 11.59 -15.10 -7.35
N THR A 180 11.74 -16.42 -7.25
CA THR A 180 12.98 -17.08 -6.79
C THR A 180 14.23 -16.72 -7.61
N ILE A 181 14.05 -16.31 -8.87
CA ILE A 181 15.13 -15.85 -9.74
C ILE A 181 15.45 -14.35 -9.58
N CYS A 182 14.58 -13.59 -8.90
CA CYS A 182 14.78 -12.18 -8.65
C CYS A 182 15.86 -11.96 -7.59
N PHE A 183 16.78 -11.02 -7.84
CA PHE A 183 17.87 -10.73 -6.90
C PHE A 183 17.35 -10.29 -5.52
N ARG A 184 16.22 -9.58 -5.48
CA ARG A 184 15.61 -9.13 -4.24
C ARG A 184 15.07 -10.27 -3.37
N HIS A 185 14.65 -11.40 -3.98
CA HIS A 185 14.12 -12.53 -3.22
C HIS A 185 15.09 -13.01 -2.14
N SER A 186 16.36 -13.18 -2.49
CA SER A 186 17.39 -13.64 -1.54
C SER A 186 17.82 -12.54 -0.56
N GLU A 187 17.85 -11.28 -0.99
CA GLU A 187 18.24 -10.15 -0.13
C GLU A 187 17.23 -9.91 0.99
N LEU A 188 15.92 -10.12 0.72
CA LEU A 188 14.84 -9.94 1.69
C LEU A 188 14.51 -11.22 2.49
N LYS A 189 15.22 -12.31 2.22
CA LYS A 189 15.07 -13.57 2.93
C LYS A 189 15.93 -13.55 4.21
N LYS A 190 15.48 -12.85 5.23
CA LYS A 190 16.14 -12.77 6.54
C LYS A 190 15.32 -13.45 7.60
#